data_1b4091b7de8a94c5bb9614c8e2cf94d9
#
_entry.id   1b4091b7de8a94c5bb9614c8e2cf94d9
#
_cell.length_a   1.000
_cell.length_b   1.000
_cell.length_c   1.000
_cell.angle_alpha   90.00
_cell.angle_beta   90.00
_cell.angle_gamma   90.00
#
_symmetry.space_group_name_H-M   'P 1'
#
loop_
_entity.id
_entity.type
_entity.pdbx_description
1 polymer ?
#
loop_
_entity_poly.entity_id
_entity_poly.type
_entity_poly.pdbx_seq_one_letter_code
_entity_poly.pdbx_strand_id
1 'polypeptide(L)'
;MIGQMKDLVFLDIETTMCHQKIHLVVTNANGVIKCHREPQSLKKEIWGKILVAHNGIAFDFKTLNLQWGLKIKLHQVLDTLVLSRLLNPMRTKHSLAAWGEDLGFPKTEFNQFDQYSEEMRQYCINDVKVLERVYNQLLKEKESHGFDEESIQLEHEVCSVISKQVSRGFRLDVEGCERLCGVLSGRMEEICERLQESFQPIVHRRVSEKTGKQLKDSIEVFNPASRQQISKRLQGIGWKPKKYTEKGSVIVDESVLRGVNIPEAKLICEYLLLQKRLSQVTSWIEAVSDKHRVHGKVITNGAVTGRMTHHSPNLAQIPSVHAEYGSECREQWVVDPGYKLVGIDASGLELRMLAHYMEDEEYTKEVVDGDIHTKNQLAAGLDTRAKAKTFIYAFLYGAGPKKIGSITGTNGTVIIDKFMKNVPALAKLKEKIAVNLRNKGSLPGLDGRRLFIRSEHAALNTLLQGAGAVVMKKALVIFDKYIKLHELDAHFVANVHDEWQLEVKEEEAELVGQLGVKAIVEAGKVLRLNCPLDGEYKVGDNWKQTH
;
A
#
# COMPACT_ATOMS: atom_id res chain seq x y z
N MET A 1 16.65 9.97 19.98
CA MET A 1 16.23 11.14 19.16
C MET A 1 15.16 12.01 19.85
N ILE A 2 14.47 11.52 20.85
CA ILE A 2 13.48 12.32 21.61
C ILE A 2 14.25 13.10 22.68
N GLY A 3 14.67 14.34 22.32
CA GLY A 3 15.41 15.24 23.18
C GLY A 3 14.61 15.72 24.39
N GLN A 4 15.29 16.33 25.39
CA GLN A 4 14.61 17.03 26.47
C GLN A 4 13.69 18.12 25.88
N MET A 5 12.54 18.38 26.46
CA MET A 5 11.53 19.35 25.97
C MET A 5 12.10 20.73 25.60
N LYS A 6 13.23 21.11 26.19
CA LYS A 6 13.92 22.40 25.94
C LYS A 6 14.49 22.56 24.52
N ASP A 7 14.62 21.47 23.76
CA ASP A 7 15.23 21.47 22.42
C ASP A 7 14.21 21.28 21.29
N LEU A 8 12.92 21.26 21.60
CA LEU A 8 11.85 21.05 20.61
C LEU A 8 11.29 22.39 20.11
N VAL A 9 10.99 22.43 18.80
CA VAL A 9 10.23 23.50 18.16
C VAL A 9 9.09 22.85 17.38
N PHE A 10 7.88 23.08 17.84
CA PHE A 10 6.66 22.71 17.10
C PHE A 10 6.42 23.75 16.03
N LEU A 11 6.15 23.32 14.80
CA LEU A 11 5.91 24.25 13.70
C LEU A 11 4.84 23.76 12.75
N ASP A 12 4.20 24.72 12.10
CA ASP A 12 3.26 24.53 11.01
C ASP A 12 3.40 25.69 10.02
N ILE A 13 3.08 25.43 8.73
CA ILE A 13 3.21 26.44 7.68
C ILE A 13 1.92 26.62 6.91
N GLU A 14 1.64 27.87 6.50
CA GLU A 14 0.56 28.18 5.58
C GLU A 14 1.09 28.65 4.24
N THR A 15 0.53 28.08 3.16
CA THR A 15 0.95 28.37 1.78
C THR A 15 -0.25 28.71 0.91
N THR A 16 0.00 29.27 -0.28
CA THR A 16 -1.02 29.35 -1.34
C THR A 16 -1.52 27.95 -1.70
N MET A 17 -2.74 27.85 -2.24
CA MET A 17 -3.36 26.57 -2.67
C MET A 17 -2.45 25.75 -3.59
N CYS A 18 -1.70 26.39 -4.47
CA CYS A 18 -0.72 25.74 -5.38
C CYS A 18 0.66 25.52 -4.74
N HIS A 19 0.82 25.75 -3.44
CA HIS A 19 2.09 25.63 -2.70
C HIS A 19 3.25 26.45 -3.29
N GLN A 20 2.95 27.53 -3.99
CA GLN A 20 3.96 28.35 -4.67
C GLN A 20 4.60 29.39 -3.76
N LYS A 21 3.93 29.78 -2.68
CA LYS A 21 4.39 30.81 -1.74
C LYS A 21 4.02 30.45 -0.31
N ILE A 22 4.98 30.57 0.59
CA ILE A 22 4.76 30.50 2.04
C ILE A 22 4.25 31.85 2.51
N HIS A 23 3.10 31.88 3.17
CA HIS A 23 2.52 33.09 3.77
C HIS A 23 3.10 33.37 5.15
N LEU A 24 3.17 32.32 5.99
CA LEU A 24 3.76 32.38 7.32
C LEU A 24 4.17 30.98 7.78
N VAL A 25 5.04 30.98 8.77
CA VAL A 25 5.38 29.83 9.61
C VAL A 25 5.09 30.23 11.05
N VAL A 26 4.39 29.39 11.77
CA VAL A 26 4.21 29.54 13.23
C VAL A 26 5.08 28.52 13.94
N THR A 27 5.77 28.97 14.96
CA THR A 27 6.58 28.12 15.84
C THR A 27 6.11 28.25 17.29
N ASN A 28 6.19 27.15 18.04
CA ASN A 28 6.09 27.14 19.50
C ASN A 28 7.33 26.47 20.09
N ALA A 29 8.11 27.20 20.81
CA ALA A 29 9.28 26.73 21.54
C ALA A 29 9.11 27.07 23.03
N ASN A 30 9.03 26.03 23.88
CA ASN A 30 8.84 26.18 25.33
C ASN A 30 7.63 27.10 25.73
N GLY A 31 6.52 26.97 25.00
CA GLY A 31 5.32 27.78 25.23
C GLY A 31 5.35 29.20 24.61
N VAL A 32 6.47 29.59 23.99
CA VAL A 32 6.60 30.89 23.31
C VAL A 32 6.23 30.72 21.84
N ILE A 33 5.11 31.33 21.43
CA ILE A 33 4.63 31.30 20.05
C ILE A 33 5.20 32.49 19.28
N LYS A 34 5.82 32.19 18.11
CA LYS A 34 6.33 33.19 17.18
C LYS A 34 5.79 32.95 15.78
N CYS A 35 5.65 34.03 15.03
CA CYS A 35 5.22 34.01 13.63
C CYS A 35 6.35 34.55 12.76
N HIS A 36 6.69 33.78 11.71
CA HIS A 36 7.78 34.11 10.77
C HIS A 36 7.19 34.27 9.38
N ARG A 37 7.51 35.37 8.73
CA ARG A 37 7.15 35.66 7.34
C ARG A 37 8.37 35.70 6.42
N GLU A 38 9.55 35.54 7.01
CA GLU A 38 10.84 35.57 6.32
C GLU A 38 11.77 34.50 6.84
N PRO A 39 12.64 33.90 5.98
CA PRO A 39 13.50 32.80 6.34
C PRO A 39 14.52 33.12 7.45
N GLN A 40 15.01 34.37 7.54
CA GLN A 40 16.06 34.75 8.48
C GLN A 40 15.58 34.64 9.94
N SER A 41 14.35 35.04 10.21
CA SER A 41 13.76 34.97 11.54
C SER A 41 13.55 33.51 11.99
N LEU A 42 13.06 32.66 11.10
CA LEU A 42 12.87 31.23 11.35
C LEU A 42 14.20 30.51 11.55
N LYS A 43 15.20 30.80 10.69
CA LYS A 43 16.52 30.17 10.75
C LYS A 43 17.19 30.30 12.13
N LYS A 44 17.05 31.48 12.78
CA LYS A 44 17.57 31.70 14.14
C LYS A 44 16.83 30.86 15.19
N GLU A 45 15.50 30.71 15.04
CA GLU A 45 14.68 29.96 15.99
C GLU A 45 14.95 28.45 15.97
N ILE A 46 15.17 27.88 14.77
CA ILE A 46 15.30 26.44 14.57
C ILE A 46 16.74 25.94 14.66
N TRP A 47 17.72 26.81 14.81
CA TRP A 47 19.14 26.43 14.85
C TRP A 47 19.45 25.47 16.00
N GLY A 48 19.97 24.26 15.65
CA GLY A 48 20.34 23.22 16.62
C GLY A 48 19.15 22.57 17.35
N LYS A 49 17.92 22.79 16.90
CA LYS A 49 16.69 22.27 17.52
C LYS A 49 16.16 21.05 16.76
N ILE A 50 15.33 20.27 17.46
CA ILE A 50 14.49 19.24 16.86
C ILE A 50 13.15 19.88 16.46
N LEU A 51 12.76 19.68 15.22
CA LEU A 51 11.56 20.26 14.64
C LEU A 51 10.44 19.24 14.63
N VAL A 52 9.31 19.58 15.20
CA VAL A 52 8.12 18.74 15.27
C VAL A 52 7.04 19.32 14.37
N ALA A 53 6.56 18.52 13.42
CA ALA A 53 5.43 18.89 12.55
C ALA A 53 4.52 17.68 12.30
N HIS A 54 3.34 17.93 11.74
CA HIS A 54 2.41 16.86 11.36
C HIS A 54 2.36 16.68 9.85
N ASN A 55 2.89 15.60 9.32
CA ASN A 55 3.18 15.39 7.90
C ASN A 55 4.32 16.29 7.36
N GLY A 56 5.19 16.73 8.27
CA GLY A 56 6.22 17.71 7.97
C GLY A 56 7.28 17.24 6.99
N ILE A 57 7.63 15.95 6.99
CA ILE A 57 8.60 15.36 6.06
C ILE A 57 8.12 15.49 4.62
N ALA A 58 6.84 15.21 4.39
CA ALA A 58 6.27 15.24 3.04
C ALA A 58 5.87 16.65 2.60
N PHE A 59 5.61 17.59 3.53
CA PHE A 59 5.09 18.91 3.21
C PHE A 59 5.92 20.05 3.81
N ASP A 60 5.86 20.33 5.11
CA ASP A 60 6.42 21.55 5.72
C ASP A 60 7.90 21.69 5.49
N PHE A 61 8.71 20.69 5.87
CA PHE A 61 10.16 20.76 5.78
C PHE A 61 10.65 20.74 4.34
N LYS A 62 9.94 20.02 3.48
CA LYS A 62 10.22 20.03 2.04
C LYS A 62 9.97 21.40 1.44
N THR A 63 8.83 22.02 1.76
CA THR A 63 8.44 23.34 1.28
C THR A 63 9.40 24.42 1.78
N LEU A 64 9.75 24.39 3.07
CA LEU A 64 10.72 25.29 3.69
C LEU A 64 12.13 25.16 3.05
N ASN A 65 12.57 23.94 2.77
CA ASN A 65 13.84 23.71 2.10
C ASN A 65 13.84 24.23 0.66
N LEU A 66 12.74 23.99 -0.10
CA LEU A 66 12.63 24.42 -1.49
C LEU A 66 12.48 25.93 -1.65
N GLN A 67 11.61 26.57 -0.86
CA GLN A 67 11.27 27.98 -1.04
C GLN A 67 12.16 28.92 -0.22
N TRP A 68 12.52 28.53 1.00
CA TRP A 68 13.29 29.37 1.92
C TRP A 68 14.76 28.93 2.05
N GLY A 69 15.18 27.84 1.43
CA GLY A 69 16.58 27.36 1.41
C GLY A 69 17.14 27.01 2.78
N LEU A 70 16.30 26.57 3.73
CA LEU A 70 16.70 26.37 5.14
C LEU A 70 17.62 25.19 5.38
N LYS A 71 17.68 24.22 4.47
CA LYS A 71 18.52 23.00 4.55
C LYS A 71 18.25 22.18 5.82
N ILE A 72 16.97 22.06 6.23
CA ILE A 72 16.55 21.23 7.35
C ILE A 72 16.89 19.78 7.02
N LYS A 73 17.57 19.09 7.93
CA LYS A 73 18.02 17.72 7.76
C LYS A 73 17.09 16.75 8.49
N LEU A 74 16.94 15.54 7.97
CA LEU A 74 16.00 14.54 8.51
C LEU A 74 16.27 14.19 10.00
N HIS A 75 17.54 14.17 10.45
CA HIS A 75 17.87 13.90 11.86
C HIS A 75 17.40 14.99 12.84
N GLN A 76 16.97 16.15 12.33
CA GLN A 76 16.39 17.25 13.11
C GLN A 76 14.87 17.22 13.11
N VAL A 77 14.26 16.22 12.48
CA VAL A 77 12.81 16.20 12.21
C VAL A 77 12.13 15.08 12.98
N LEU A 78 11.00 15.39 13.57
CA LEU A 78 10.06 14.43 14.14
C LEU A 78 8.66 14.71 13.59
N ASP A 79 8.13 13.71 12.86
CA ASP A 79 6.84 13.81 12.19
C ASP A 79 5.76 13.06 13.00
N THR A 80 4.81 13.81 13.55
CA THR A 80 3.75 13.24 14.38
C THR A 80 2.74 12.40 13.61
N LEU A 81 2.60 12.58 12.28
CA LEU A 81 1.78 11.69 11.45
C LEU A 81 2.42 10.32 11.29
N VAL A 82 3.76 10.29 11.08
CA VAL A 82 4.54 9.04 11.03
C VAL A 82 4.45 8.31 12.36
N LEU A 83 4.67 9.02 13.48
CA LEU A 83 4.51 8.46 14.83
C LEU A 83 3.11 7.91 15.07
N SER A 84 2.08 8.69 14.78
CA SER A 84 0.68 8.29 15.00
C SER A 84 0.35 6.97 14.31
N ARG A 85 0.80 6.79 13.06
CA ARG A 85 0.58 5.56 12.29
C ARG A 85 1.40 4.38 12.79
N LEU A 86 2.63 4.63 13.26
CA LEU A 86 3.50 3.59 13.78
C LEU A 86 3.00 3.08 15.14
N LEU A 87 2.70 3.99 16.07
CA LEU A 87 2.36 3.66 17.45
C LEU A 87 0.97 3.03 17.57
N ASN A 88 0.01 3.45 16.73
CA ASN A 88 -1.34 2.90 16.73
C ASN A 88 -1.93 2.73 15.32
N PRO A 89 -1.54 1.69 14.58
CA PRO A 89 -2.06 1.42 13.23
C PRO A 89 -3.54 0.98 13.23
N MET A 90 -4.14 0.77 14.39
CA MET A 90 -5.57 0.45 14.52
C MET A 90 -6.46 1.70 14.55
N ARG A 91 -5.87 2.88 14.74
CA ARG A 91 -6.57 4.16 14.70
C ARG A 91 -7.10 4.40 13.27
N THR A 92 -8.35 4.84 13.15
CA THR A 92 -9.01 5.01 11.85
C THR A 92 -8.66 6.32 11.15
N LYS A 93 -8.36 7.38 11.91
CA LYS A 93 -8.03 8.72 11.39
C LYS A 93 -6.80 9.27 12.10
N HIS A 94 -5.79 9.66 11.34
CA HIS A 94 -4.53 10.18 11.87
C HIS A 94 -4.30 11.67 11.58
N SER A 95 -5.27 12.38 10.98
CA SER A 95 -5.14 13.80 10.68
C SER A 95 -5.07 14.64 11.96
N LEU A 96 -4.44 15.82 11.87
CA LEU A 96 -4.34 16.76 12.99
C LEU A 96 -5.74 17.17 13.50
N ALA A 97 -6.72 17.34 12.59
CA ALA A 97 -8.10 17.63 12.94
C ALA A 97 -8.73 16.51 13.78
N ALA A 98 -8.60 15.24 13.35
CA ALA A 98 -9.15 14.11 14.11
C ALA A 98 -8.49 13.94 15.49
N TRP A 99 -7.18 14.20 15.58
CA TRP A 99 -6.49 14.25 16.87
C TRP A 99 -6.99 15.37 17.76
N GLY A 100 -7.22 16.57 17.18
CA GLY A 100 -7.76 17.71 17.91
C GLY A 100 -9.14 17.42 18.51
N GLU A 101 -10.03 16.77 17.73
CA GLU A 101 -11.34 16.31 18.22
C GLU A 101 -11.20 15.34 19.39
N ASP A 102 -10.37 14.31 19.26
CA ASP A 102 -10.17 13.29 20.30
C ASP A 102 -9.53 13.86 21.59
N LEU A 103 -8.71 14.89 21.48
CA LEU A 103 -8.06 15.56 22.60
C LEU A 103 -8.90 16.70 23.21
N GLY A 104 -10.12 16.93 22.70
CA GLY A 104 -10.99 18.01 23.15
C GLY A 104 -10.47 19.42 22.84
N PHE A 105 -9.63 19.55 21.83
CA PHE A 105 -9.08 20.81 21.34
C PHE A 105 -9.12 20.84 19.80
N PRO A 106 -10.32 21.03 19.21
CA PRO A 106 -10.50 20.92 17.77
C PRO A 106 -9.76 22.02 17.00
N LYS A 107 -9.40 21.72 15.75
CA LYS A 107 -8.92 22.73 14.81
C LYS A 107 -10.01 23.75 14.53
N THR A 108 -9.60 24.99 14.28
CA THR A 108 -10.49 26.00 13.71
C THR A 108 -10.71 25.74 12.23
N GLU A 109 -11.85 26.16 11.68
CA GLU A 109 -12.09 26.09 10.25
C GLU A 109 -11.49 27.31 9.55
N PHE A 110 -10.79 27.07 8.42
CA PHE A 110 -10.23 28.11 7.56
C PHE A 110 -10.15 27.60 6.12
N ASN A 111 -10.43 28.46 5.12
CA ASN A 111 -10.47 28.07 3.71
C ASN A 111 -9.96 29.13 2.73
N GLN A 112 -9.39 30.24 3.19
CA GLN A 112 -8.93 31.36 2.37
C GLN A 112 -7.39 31.41 2.31
N PHE A 113 -6.79 30.50 1.53
CA PHE A 113 -5.33 30.34 1.48
C PHE A 113 -4.63 31.17 0.38
N ASP A 114 -5.34 32.01 -0.36
CA ASP A 114 -4.73 32.75 -1.47
C ASP A 114 -3.88 33.93 -1.00
N GLN A 115 -4.25 34.55 0.10
CA GLN A 115 -3.55 35.70 0.67
C GLN A 115 -3.42 35.55 2.19
N TYR A 116 -2.35 36.17 2.73
CA TYR A 116 -2.16 36.27 4.18
C TYR A 116 -3.30 37.07 4.83
N SER A 117 -3.83 36.55 5.94
CA SER A 117 -4.77 37.27 6.81
C SER A 117 -4.46 37.01 8.28
N GLU A 118 -5.02 37.81 9.19
CA GLU A 118 -4.89 37.59 10.63
C GLU A 118 -5.66 36.34 11.07
N GLU A 119 -6.74 35.98 10.40
CA GLU A 119 -7.47 34.75 10.59
C GLU A 119 -6.62 33.53 10.23
N MET A 120 -5.87 33.58 9.12
CA MET A 120 -4.89 32.56 8.76
C MET A 120 -3.82 32.40 9.85
N ARG A 121 -3.34 33.51 10.39
CA ARG A 121 -2.36 33.49 11.49
C ARG A 121 -2.92 32.80 12.73
N GLN A 122 -4.15 33.11 13.13
CA GLN A 122 -4.80 32.48 14.28
C GLN A 122 -5.07 30.99 14.04
N TYR A 123 -5.45 30.62 12.82
CA TYR A 123 -5.62 29.24 12.38
C TYR A 123 -4.31 28.45 12.54
N CYS A 124 -3.20 28.92 12.00
CA CYS A 124 -1.89 28.28 12.10
C CYS A 124 -1.39 28.21 13.58
N ILE A 125 -1.65 29.24 14.39
CA ILE A 125 -1.36 29.22 15.84
C ILE A 125 -2.16 28.10 16.53
N ASN A 126 -3.42 27.92 16.18
CA ASN A 126 -4.24 26.84 16.73
C ASN A 126 -3.68 25.47 16.34
N ASP A 127 -3.26 25.30 15.08
CA ASP A 127 -2.69 24.05 14.59
C ASP A 127 -1.41 23.66 15.34
N VAL A 128 -0.52 24.61 15.59
CA VAL A 128 0.69 24.38 16.40
C VAL A 128 0.35 23.98 17.84
N LYS A 129 -0.71 24.56 18.44
CA LYS A 129 -1.17 24.14 19.78
C LYS A 129 -1.78 22.74 19.80
N VAL A 130 -2.53 22.37 18.77
CA VAL A 130 -3.04 20.99 18.60
C VAL A 130 -1.85 20.05 18.43
N LEU A 131 -0.88 20.39 17.58
CA LEU A 131 0.33 19.60 17.31
C LEU A 131 1.12 19.26 18.59
N GLU A 132 1.32 20.24 19.48
CA GLU A 132 2.00 20.02 20.77
C GLU A 132 1.24 19.02 21.65
N ARG A 133 -0.09 19.11 21.70
CA ARG A 133 -0.93 18.15 22.45
C ARG A 133 -0.88 16.77 21.86
N VAL A 134 -0.92 16.65 20.54
CA VAL A 134 -0.76 15.37 19.81
C VAL A 134 0.60 14.75 20.12
N TYR A 135 1.67 15.52 20.06
CA TYR A 135 3.01 15.04 20.38
C TYR A 135 3.06 14.48 21.82
N ASN A 136 2.57 15.23 22.80
CA ASN A 136 2.54 14.79 24.19
C ASN A 136 1.72 13.51 24.41
N GLN A 137 0.62 13.35 23.68
CA GLN A 137 -0.16 12.10 23.72
C GLN A 137 0.58 10.94 23.08
N LEU A 138 1.24 11.15 21.92
CA LEU A 138 2.04 10.13 21.26
C LEU A 138 3.25 9.68 22.09
N LEU A 139 3.85 10.57 22.89
CA LEU A 139 4.89 10.19 23.86
C LEU A 139 4.37 9.19 24.91
N LYS A 140 3.18 9.46 25.48
CA LYS A 140 2.54 8.54 26.43
C LYS A 140 2.24 7.17 25.78
N GLU A 141 1.76 7.16 24.53
CA GLU A 141 1.52 5.93 23.79
C GLU A 141 2.84 5.17 23.52
N LYS A 142 3.90 5.87 23.14
CA LYS A 142 5.24 5.28 22.95
C LYS A 142 5.73 4.60 24.23
N GLU A 143 5.67 5.27 25.36
CA GLU A 143 6.10 4.74 26.66
C GLU A 143 5.25 3.52 27.06
N SER A 144 3.91 3.63 26.94
CA SER A 144 3.01 2.55 27.33
C SER A 144 3.14 1.30 26.45
N HIS A 145 3.54 1.45 25.19
CA HIS A 145 3.70 0.36 24.24
C HIS A 145 5.14 -0.16 24.16
N GLY A 146 6.13 0.52 24.75
CA GLY A 146 7.53 0.11 24.76
C GLY A 146 8.16 0.10 23.36
N PHE A 147 7.89 1.12 22.54
CA PHE A 147 8.48 1.24 21.21
C PHE A 147 9.95 1.69 21.28
N ASP A 148 10.80 1.02 20.49
CA ASP A 148 12.20 1.37 20.31
C ASP A 148 12.40 2.57 19.38
N GLU A 149 13.48 3.33 19.60
CA GLU A 149 13.87 4.44 18.74
C GLU A 149 14.20 3.97 17.30
N GLU A 150 14.64 2.72 17.13
CA GLU A 150 15.02 2.18 15.82
C GLU A 150 13.84 2.14 14.86
N SER A 151 12.65 1.70 15.31
CA SER A 151 11.44 1.66 14.50
C SER A 151 10.96 3.07 14.10
N ILE A 152 11.10 4.04 15.02
CA ILE A 152 10.74 5.44 14.77
C ILE A 152 11.68 6.05 13.73
N GLN A 153 12.97 5.86 13.87
CA GLN A 153 13.96 6.35 12.92
C GLN A 153 13.77 5.74 11.54
N LEU A 154 13.55 4.42 11.48
CA LEU A 154 13.31 3.72 10.22
C LEU A 154 12.11 4.31 9.48
N GLU A 155 10.97 4.52 10.14
CA GLU A 155 9.77 5.06 9.49
C GLU A 155 9.96 6.51 9.01
N HIS A 156 10.74 7.35 9.72
CA HIS A 156 11.09 8.70 9.26
C HIS A 156 12.00 8.66 8.02
N GLU A 157 13.02 7.79 8.01
CA GLU A 157 13.91 7.60 6.85
C GLU A 157 13.12 7.11 5.64
N VAL A 158 12.24 6.12 5.82
CA VAL A 158 11.33 5.60 4.77
C VAL A 158 10.40 6.70 4.25
N CYS A 159 9.76 7.47 5.16
CA CYS A 159 8.89 8.58 4.75
C CYS A 159 9.63 9.60 3.89
N SER A 160 10.90 9.89 4.19
CA SER A 160 11.74 10.79 3.40
C SER A 160 12.02 10.24 2.00
N VAL A 161 12.33 8.94 1.85
CA VAL A 161 12.55 8.32 0.54
C VAL A 161 11.27 8.30 -0.28
N ILE A 162 10.16 7.89 0.32
CA ILE A 162 8.86 7.82 -0.35
C ILE A 162 8.34 9.22 -0.73
N SER A 163 8.60 10.25 0.08
CA SER A 163 8.26 11.64 -0.31
C SER A 163 8.95 12.09 -1.59
N LYS A 164 10.21 11.65 -1.82
CA LYS A 164 10.93 11.91 -3.07
C LYS A 164 10.33 11.13 -4.23
N GLN A 165 10.01 9.83 -4.03
CA GLN A 165 9.33 8.99 -5.03
C GLN A 165 8.02 9.63 -5.48
N VAL A 166 7.14 10.01 -4.55
CA VAL A 166 5.86 10.68 -4.87
C VAL A 166 6.09 11.99 -5.61
N SER A 167 7.14 12.74 -5.26
CA SER A 167 7.48 13.99 -5.94
C SER A 167 8.04 13.77 -7.35
N ARG A 168 8.82 12.71 -7.57
CA ARG A 168 9.30 12.31 -8.90
C ARG A 168 8.12 11.91 -9.78
N GLY A 169 7.22 11.07 -9.26
CA GLY A 169 6.14 10.45 -10.01
C GLY A 169 6.65 9.41 -11.01
N PHE A 170 5.77 8.56 -11.52
CA PHE A 170 6.08 7.57 -12.54
C PHE A 170 5.59 8.06 -13.91
N ARG A 171 6.44 8.00 -14.93
CA ARG A 171 6.09 8.44 -16.28
C ARG A 171 5.09 7.49 -16.91
N LEU A 172 4.06 8.05 -17.56
CA LEU A 172 2.99 7.32 -18.23
C LEU A 172 3.02 7.60 -19.74
N ASP A 173 2.93 6.56 -20.56
CA ASP A 173 2.63 6.70 -21.99
C ASP A 173 1.12 6.95 -22.14
N VAL A 174 0.75 8.23 -22.23
CA VAL A 174 -0.65 8.66 -22.33
C VAL A 174 -1.28 8.18 -23.63
N GLU A 175 -0.58 8.30 -24.76
CA GLU A 175 -1.08 7.81 -26.05
C GLU A 175 -1.27 6.30 -26.05
N GLY A 176 -0.35 5.56 -25.43
CA GLY A 176 -0.48 4.11 -25.23
C GLY A 176 -1.69 3.75 -24.36
N CYS A 177 -1.95 4.51 -23.29
CA CYS A 177 -3.14 4.37 -22.47
C CYS A 177 -4.43 4.62 -23.25
N GLU A 178 -4.46 5.66 -24.09
CA GLU A 178 -5.63 5.98 -24.94
C GLU A 178 -5.89 4.86 -25.95
N ARG A 179 -4.84 4.34 -26.61
CA ARG A 179 -4.96 3.17 -27.48
C ARG A 179 -5.50 1.95 -26.74
N LEU A 180 -4.99 1.69 -25.53
CA LEU A 180 -5.49 0.58 -24.69
C LEU A 180 -6.96 0.77 -24.30
N CYS A 181 -7.38 1.99 -23.93
CA CYS A 181 -8.79 2.30 -23.68
C CYS A 181 -9.65 1.99 -24.89
N GLY A 182 -9.22 2.33 -26.12
CA GLY A 182 -9.91 2.00 -27.37
C GLY A 182 -10.08 0.48 -27.55
N VAL A 183 -9.02 -0.30 -27.34
CA VAL A 183 -9.07 -1.78 -27.44
C VAL A 183 -10.04 -2.37 -26.41
N LEU A 184 -9.96 -1.92 -25.15
CA LEU A 184 -10.84 -2.42 -24.07
C LEU A 184 -12.30 -2.05 -24.34
N SER A 185 -12.57 -0.82 -24.77
CA SER A 185 -13.94 -0.35 -25.09
C SER A 185 -14.53 -1.10 -26.27
N GLY A 186 -13.77 -1.28 -27.37
CA GLY A 186 -14.23 -2.03 -28.52
C GLY A 186 -14.59 -3.49 -28.17
N ARG A 187 -13.77 -4.14 -27.34
CA ARG A 187 -14.09 -5.49 -26.85
C ARG A 187 -15.32 -5.53 -25.94
N MET A 188 -15.53 -4.51 -25.10
CA MET A 188 -16.73 -4.38 -24.28
C MET A 188 -17.98 -4.21 -25.14
N GLU A 189 -17.92 -3.45 -26.24
CA GLU A 189 -19.02 -3.28 -27.19
C GLU A 189 -19.40 -4.60 -27.86
N GLU A 190 -18.42 -5.37 -28.38
CA GLU A 190 -18.66 -6.69 -28.96
C GLU A 190 -19.36 -7.64 -27.97
N ILE A 191 -18.90 -7.65 -26.71
CA ILE A 191 -19.53 -8.49 -25.67
C ILE A 191 -20.94 -8.01 -25.38
N CYS A 192 -21.14 -6.68 -25.32
CA CYS A 192 -22.46 -6.09 -25.09
C CYS A 192 -23.47 -6.49 -26.17
N GLU A 193 -23.08 -6.41 -27.45
CA GLU A 193 -23.90 -6.85 -28.58
C GLU A 193 -24.31 -8.32 -28.46
N ARG A 194 -23.35 -9.21 -28.21
CA ARG A 194 -23.63 -10.64 -28.00
C ARG A 194 -24.55 -10.90 -26.81
N LEU A 195 -24.39 -10.16 -25.73
CA LEU A 195 -25.28 -10.26 -24.57
C LEU A 195 -26.68 -9.73 -24.84
N GLN A 196 -26.83 -8.73 -25.70
CA GLN A 196 -28.17 -8.25 -26.16
C GLN A 196 -28.89 -9.29 -27.03
N GLU A 197 -28.14 -10.08 -27.82
CA GLU A 197 -28.76 -11.20 -28.58
C GLU A 197 -29.32 -12.27 -27.62
N SER A 198 -28.60 -12.59 -26.54
CA SER A 198 -29.06 -13.58 -25.54
C SER A 198 -30.14 -13.04 -24.60
N PHE A 199 -30.04 -11.77 -24.22
CA PHE A 199 -30.92 -11.12 -23.25
C PHE A 199 -31.76 -10.04 -23.90
N GLN A 200 -32.82 -10.44 -24.60
CA GLN A 200 -33.76 -9.52 -25.26
C GLN A 200 -34.29 -8.46 -24.26
N PRO A 201 -34.58 -7.24 -24.73
CA PRO A 201 -35.17 -6.20 -23.90
C PRO A 201 -36.51 -6.62 -23.27
N ILE A 202 -36.72 -6.24 -22.01
CA ILE A 202 -37.99 -6.48 -21.31
C ILE A 202 -38.85 -5.25 -21.45
N VAL A 203 -40.09 -5.46 -21.95
CA VAL A 203 -41.09 -4.41 -22.02
C VAL A 203 -41.92 -4.44 -20.72
N HIS A 204 -41.82 -3.37 -19.94
CA HIS A 204 -42.64 -3.17 -18.75
C HIS A 204 -43.86 -2.33 -19.10
N ARG A 205 -45.03 -2.95 -19.14
CA ARG A 205 -46.31 -2.26 -19.31
C ARG A 205 -46.62 -1.45 -18.06
N ARG A 206 -46.86 -0.18 -18.22
CA ARG A 206 -47.13 0.75 -17.11
C ARG A 206 -48.56 1.23 -17.16
N VAL A 207 -49.26 1.13 -16.04
CA VAL A 207 -50.64 1.66 -15.88
C VAL A 207 -50.59 2.69 -14.75
N SER A 208 -51.29 3.81 -14.94
CA SER A 208 -51.42 4.84 -13.91
C SER A 208 -52.24 4.32 -12.73
N GLU A 209 -51.68 4.23 -11.57
CA GLU A 209 -52.38 3.82 -10.33
C GLU A 209 -53.54 4.78 -9.99
N LYS A 210 -53.48 6.06 -10.40
CA LYS A 210 -54.52 7.07 -10.12
C LYS A 210 -55.66 7.06 -11.11
N THR A 211 -55.43 6.71 -12.36
CA THR A 211 -56.42 6.88 -13.43
C THR A 211 -56.76 5.60 -14.18
N GLY A 212 -56.05 4.49 -13.93
CA GLY A 212 -56.19 3.24 -14.66
C GLY A 212 -55.80 3.29 -16.15
N LYS A 213 -55.29 4.44 -16.63
CA LYS A 213 -54.89 4.60 -18.03
C LYS A 213 -53.54 3.98 -18.29
N GLN A 214 -53.37 3.34 -19.44
CA GLN A 214 -52.11 2.82 -19.90
C GLN A 214 -51.15 4.00 -20.14
N LEU A 215 -49.98 3.93 -19.52
CA LEU A 215 -48.85 4.84 -19.71
C LEU A 215 -47.92 4.27 -20.79
N LYS A 216 -47.02 5.09 -21.31
CA LYS A 216 -45.98 4.63 -22.23
C LYS A 216 -45.18 3.49 -21.59
N ASP A 217 -45.07 2.36 -22.28
CA ASP A 217 -44.26 1.22 -21.84
C ASP A 217 -42.80 1.64 -21.62
N SER A 218 -42.16 1.09 -20.62
CA SER A 218 -40.70 1.25 -20.43
C SER A 218 -39.99 0.02 -20.94
N ILE A 219 -38.92 0.22 -21.70
CA ILE A 219 -38.10 -0.85 -22.27
C ILE A 219 -36.82 -0.94 -21.39
N GLU A 220 -36.59 -2.09 -20.77
CA GLU A 220 -35.39 -2.39 -20.03
C GLU A 220 -34.41 -3.18 -20.91
N VAL A 221 -33.39 -2.49 -21.42
CA VAL A 221 -32.27 -3.10 -22.15
C VAL A 221 -31.29 -3.68 -21.13
N PHE A 222 -30.75 -4.87 -21.39
CA PHE A 222 -29.82 -5.51 -20.49
C PHE A 222 -28.54 -4.67 -20.36
N ASN A 223 -28.16 -4.35 -19.11
CA ASN A 223 -26.92 -3.66 -18.78
C ASN A 223 -25.95 -4.63 -18.09
N PRO A 224 -24.86 -5.04 -18.76
CA PRO A 224 -23.89 -5.98 -18.22
C PRO A 224 -23.05 -5.41 -17.06
N ALA A 225 -23.15 -4.11 -16.74
CA ALA A 225 -22.59 -3.50 -15.54
C ALA A 225 -23.53 -3.57 -14.32
N SER A 226 -24.82 -3.82 -14.53
CA SER A 226 -25.82 -3.86 -13.46
C SER A 226 -25.88 -5.22 -12.78
N ARG A 227 -25.35 -5.31 -11.57
CA ARG A 227 -25.35 -6.55 -10.77
C ARG A 227 -26.76 -7.09 -10.52
N GLN A 228 -27.76 -6.21 -10.40
CA GLN A 228 -29.16 -6.60 -10.24
C GLN A 228 -29.71 -7.25 -11.51
N GLN A 229 -29.47 -6.64 -12.67
CA GLN A 229 -29.91 -7.20 -13.95
C GLN A 229 -29.18 -8.50 -14.27
N ILE A 230 -27.84 -8.56 -14.03
CA ILE A 230 -27.06 -9.80 -14.18
C ILE A 230 -27.70 -10.92 -13.36
N SER A 231 -27.95 -10.67 -12.07
CA SER A 231 -28.57 -11.65 -11.19
C SER A 231 -29.92 -12.14 -11.72
N LYS A 232 -30.81 -11.20 -12.11
CA LYS A 232 -32.16 -11.51 -12.60
C LYS A 232 -32.13 -12.31 -13.90
N ARG A 233 -31.28 -11.88 -14.87
CA ARG A 233 -31.18 -12.51 -16.19
C ARG A 233 -30.58 -13.91 -16.11
N LEU A 234 -29.47 -14.09 -15.36
CA LEU A 234 -28.86 -15.41 -15.17
C LEU A 234 -29.77 -16.39 -14.43
N GLN A 235 -30.54 -15.93 -13.44
CA GLN A 235 -31.53 -16.77 -12.78
C GLN A 235 -32.64 -17.19 -13.74
N GLY A 236 -33.06 -16.30 -14.65
CA GLY A 236 -34.05 -16.60 -15.67
C GLY A 236 -33.63 -17.71 -16.65
N ILE A 237 -32.32 -17.96 -16.81
CA ILE A 237 -31.75 -19.03 -17.63
C ILE A 237 -31.16 -20.19 -16.82
N GLY A 238 -31.55 -20.29 -15.53
CA GLY A 238 -31.29 -21.47 -14.69
C GLY A 238 -30.15 -21.33 -13.68
N TRP A 239 -29.50 -20.16 -13.53
CA TRP A 239 -28.53 -19.97 -12.48
C TRP A 239 -29.19 -19.94 -11.10
N LYS A 240 -28.63 -20.72 -10.16
CA LYS A 240 -29.06 -20.75 -8.75
C LYS A 240 -27.97 -20.09 -7.89
N PRO A 241 -28.17 -18.85 -7.39
CA PRO A 241 -27.19 -18.19 -6.54
C PRO A 241 -26.95 -18.97 -5.24
N LYS A 242 -25.68 -19.01 -4.83
CA LYS A 242 -25.26 -19.69 -3.57
C LYS A 242 -24.73 -18.71 -2.53
N LYS A 243 -24.49 -17.45 -2.90
CA LYS A 243 -23.91 -16.44 -2.02
C LYS A 243 -24.77 -15.18 -2.00
N TYR A 244 -25.00 -14.66 -0.80
CA TYR A 244 -25.82 -13.47 -0.56
C TYR A 244 -25.07 -12.51 0.36
N THR A 245 -25.34 -11.22 0.26
CA THR A 245 -24.89 -10.20 1.20
C THR A 245 -25.65 -10.33 2.53
N GLU A 246 -25.18 -9.70 3.60
CA GLU A 246 -25.88 -9.64 4.88
C GLU A 246 -27.32 -9.07 4.75
N LYS A 247 -27.56 -8.23 3.75
CA LYS A 247 -28.87 -7.65 3.43
C LYS A 247 -29.72 -8.53 2.49
N GLY A 248 -29.29 -9.76 2.19
CA GLY A 248 -30.03 -10.72 1.38
C GLY A 248 -29.92 -10.52 -0.15
N SER A 249 -29.13 -9.58 -0.63
CA SER A 249 -28.89 -9.40 -2.06
C SER A 249 -27.94 -10.47 -2.60
N VAL A 250 -28.20 -10.97 -3.81
CA VAL A 250 -27.32 -11.93 -4.50
C VAL A 250 -25.95 -11.30 -4.76
N ILE A 251 -24.88 -12.02 -4.36
CA ILE A 251 -23.52 -11.60 -4.70
C ILE A 251 -23.22 -11.99 -6.14
N VAL A 252 -22.90 -10.97 -6.95
CA VAL A 252 -22.48 -11.10 -8.34
C VAL A 252 -21.11 -10.46 -8.48
N ASP A 253 -20.08 -11.28 -8.40
CA ASP A 253 -18.69 -10.88 -8.60
C ASP A 253 -17.96 -11.88 -9.51
N GLU A 254 -16.75 -11.56 -9.92
CA GLU A 254 -15.92 -12.39 -10.78
C GLU A 254 -15.73 -13.80 -10.19
N SER A 255 -15.53 -13.92 -8.88
CA SER A 255 -15.31 -15.21 -8.21
C SER A 255 -16.53 -16.13 -8.24
N VAL A 256 -17.72 -15.53 -8.22
CA VAL A 256 -19.00 -16.25 -8.31
C VAL A 256 -19.28 -16.63 -9.77
N LEU A 257 -19.12 -15.68 -10.70
CA LEU A 257 -19.43 -15.88 -12.12
C LEU A 257 -18.51 -16.90 -12.79
N ARG A 258 -17.23 -16.95 -12.44
CA ARG A 258 -16.28 -17.97 -12.93
C ARG A 258 -16.72 -19.41 -12.62
N GLY A 259 -17.47 -19.62 -11.54
CA GLY A 259 -18.02 -20.91 -11.16
C GLY A 259 -19.36 -21.28 -11.83
N VAL A 260 -19.89 -20.39 -12.67
CA VAL A 260 -21.19 -20.59 -13.35
C VAL A 260 -20.97 -21.17 -14.74
N ASN A 261 -21.50 -22.38 -14.98
CA ASN A 261 -21.36 -23.06 -16.27
C ASN A 261 -22.47 -22.64 -17.25
N ILE A 262 -22.52 -21.33 -17.54
CA ILE A 262 -23.45 -20.69 -18.50
C ILE A 262 -22.61 -19.79 -19.40
N PRO A 263 -22.74 -19.85 -20.75
CA PRO A 263 -21.93 -19.07 -21.68
C PRO A 263 -22.01 -17.55 -21.41
N GLU A 264 -23.20 -17.03 -21.15
CA GLU A 264 -23.46 -15.61 -20.86
C GLU A 264 -22.76 -15.17 -19.58
N ALA A 265 -22.64 -16.03 -18.56
CA ALA A 265 -21.90 -15.72 -17.34
C ALA A 265 -20.41 -15.51 -17.60
N LYS A 266 -19.82 -16.24 -18.55
CA LYS A 266 -18.42 -16.03 -18.97
C LYS A 266 -18.23 -14.70 -19.68
N LEU A 267 -19.14 -14.34 -20.58
CA LEU A 267 -19.14 -13.03 -21.27
C LEU A 267 -19.29 -11.86 -20.27
N ILE A 268 -20.21 -11.99 -19.32
CA ILE A 268 -20.38 -11.00 -18.25
C ILE A 268 -19.13 -10.88 -17.39
N CYS A 269 -18.49 -11.99 -17.06
CA CYS A 269 -17.25 -12.00 -16.28
C CYS A 269 -16.13 -11.26 -17.02
N GLU A 270 -15.97 -11.52 -18.32
CA GLU A 270 -15.02 -10.81 -19.20
C GLU A 270 -15.36 -9.31 -19.27
N TYR A 271 -16.62 -8.95 -19.49
CA TYR A 271 -17.08 -7.56 -19.52
C TYR A 271 -16.72 -6.79 -18.23
N LEU A 272 -16.98 -7.39 -17.06
CA LEU A 272 -16.68 -6.77 -15.76
C LEU A 272 -15.17 -6.60 -15.55
N LEU A 273 -14.36 -7.53 -16.03
CA LEU A 273 -12.90 -7.42 -16.00
C LEU A 273 -12.42 -6.26 -16.89
N LEU A 274 -12.91 -6.19 -18.14
CA LEU A 274 -12.60 -5.12 -19.08
C LEU A 274 -12.99 -3.75 -18.50
N GLN A 275 -14.19 -3.64 -17.94
CA GLN A 275 -14.67 -2.42 -17.27
C GLN A 275 -13.74 -1.99 -16.14
N LYS A 276 -13.27 -2.94 -15.33
CA LYS A 276 -12.29 -2.67 -14.27
C LYS A 276 -10.98 -2.16 -14.83
N ARG A 277 -10.45 -2.78 -15.91
CA ARG A 277 -9.21 -2.35 -16.56
C ARG A 277 -9.36 -0.95 -17.17
N LEU A 278 -10.44 -0.73 -17.90
CA LEU A 278 -10.76 0.57 -18.51
C LEU A 278 -10.79 1.66 -17.43
N SER A 279 -11.51 1.43 -16.32
CA SER A 279 -11.57 2.40 -15.21
C SER A 279 -10.19 2.66 -14.58
N GLN A 280 -9.33 1.64 -14.47
CA GLN A 280 -7.97 1.81 -13.98
C GLN A 280 -7.15 2.69 -14.92
N VAL A 281 -7.13 2.38 -16.23
CA VAL A 281 -6.35 3.15 -17.23
C VAL A 281 -6.85 4.59 -17.31
N THR A 282 -8.17 4.81 -17.35
CA THR A 282 -8.78 6.16 -17.34
C THR A 282 -8.33 6.95 -16.10
N SER A 283 -8.32 6.33 -14.92
CA SER A 283 -7.89 7.00 -13.68
C SER A 283 -6.40 7.40 -13.70
N TRP A 284 -5.55 6.70 -14.48
CA TRP A 284 -4.15 7.08 -14.65
C TRP A 284 -4.01 8.29 -15.57
N ILE A 285 -4.76 8.31 -16.68
CA ILE A 285 -4.79 9.45 -17.62
C ILE A 285 -5.28 10.71 -16.89
N GLU A 286 -6.34 10.60 -16.09
CA GLU A 286 -6.88 11.73 -15.29
C GLU A 286 -5.89 12.24 -14.23
N ALA A 287 -5.01 11.37 -13.73
CA ALA A 287 -4.04 11.70 -12.68
C ALA A 287 -2.68 12.19 -13.23
N VAL A 288 -2.49 12.19 -14.56
CA VAL A 288 -1.21 12.57 -15.17
C VAL A 288 -0.97 14.08 -15.04
N SER A 289 0.24 14.46 -14.68
CA SER A 289 0.69 15.86 -14.66
C SER A 289 1.11 16.36 -16.05
N ASP A 290 1.30 17.67 -16.18
CA ASP A 290 1.82 18.31 -17.42
C ASP A 290 3.18 17.73 -17.88
N LYS A 291 3.91 17.07 -16.97
CA LYS A 291 5.18 16.40 -17.26
C LYS A 291 5.00 14.92 -17.63
N HIS A 292 3.82 14.48 -17.97
CA HIS A 292 3.47 13.08 -18.25
C HIS A 292 3.80 12.12 -17.09
N ARG A 293 3.71 12.57 -15.83
CA ARG A 293 3.97 11.76 -14.64
C ARG A 293 2.76 11.64 -13.75
N VAL A 294 2.57 10.46 -13.19
CA VAL A 294 1.53 10.14 -12.22
C VAL A 294 2.15 10.12 -10.83
N HIS A 295 1.64 10.96 -9.93
CA HIS A 295 2.13 11.12 -8.57
C HIS A 295 1.25 10.34 -7.56
N GLY A 296 1.20 9.02 -7.72
CA GLY A 296 0.44 8.13 -6.83
C GLY A 296 0.87 8.30 -5.37
N LYS A 297 -0.10 8.51 -4.48
CA LYS A 297 0.17 8.74 -3.06
C LYS A 297 0.44 7.44 -2.33
N VAL A 298 1.41 7.47 -1.41
CA VAL A 298 1.82 6.32 -0.59
C VAL A 298 1.75 6.69 0.88
N ILE A 299 1.07 5.85 1.66
CA ILE A 299 1.11 5.90 3.11
C ILE A 299 2.11 4.84 3.57
N THR A 300 3.24 5.27 4.10
CA THR A 300 4.39 4.39 4.41
C THR A 300 4.10 3.33 5.47
N ASN A 301 3.11 3.58 6.33
CA ASN A 301 2.68 2.65 7.39
C ASN A 301 1.14 2.61 7.44
N GLY A 302 0.52 2.30 6.29
CA GLY A 302 -0.94 2.34 6.11
C GLY A 302 -1.67 1.06 6.51
N ALA A 303 -0.97 -0.07 6.54
CA ALA A 303 -1.54 -1.35 6.97
C ALA A 303 -1.13 -1.71 8.42
N VAL A 304 -1.96 -2.49 9.10
CA VAL A 304 -1.67 -2.99 10.47
C VAL A 304 -0.37 -3.80 10.53
N THR A 305 0.00 -4.44 9.42
CA THR A 305 1.28 -5.16 9.26
C THR A 305 2.48 -4.23 9.06
N GLY A 306 2.29 -2.91 8.99
CA GLY A 306 3.34 -1.97 8.64
C GLY A 306 3.66 -1.90 7.14
N ARG A 307 2.94 -2.63 6.29
CA ARG A 307 3.06 -2.49 4.82
C ARG A 307 2.58 -1.12 4.37
N MET A 308 3.15 -0.63 3.27
CA MET A 308 2.70 0.59 2.61
C MET A 308 1.32 0.39 1.96
N THR A 309 0.52 1.45 1.92
CA THR A 309 -0.73 1.47 1.17
C THR A 309 -0.70 2.62 0.16
N HIS A 310 -1.42 2.45 -0.94
CA HIS A 310 -1.36 3.33 -2.10
C HIS A 310 -2.74 3.85 -2.46
N HIS A 311 -2.81 5.10 -2.93
CA HIS A 311 -4.07 5.71 -3.41
C HIS A 311 -3.81 6.90 -4.36
N SER A 312 -4.79 7.29 -5.10
CA SER A 312 -4.85 8.52 -5.91
C SER A 312 -3.71 8.67 -6.96
N PRO A 313 -3.55 7.74 -7.91
CA PRO A 313 -4.13 6.42 -8.04
C PRO A 313 -3.35 5.35 -7.25
N ASN A 314 -3.97 4.17 -7.07
CA ASN A 314 -3.33 3.05 -6.39
C ASN A 314 -2.42 2.26 -7.35
N LEU A 315 -1.14 2.58 -7.38
CA LEU A 315 -0.15 1.92 -8.24
C LEU A 315 0.10 0.45 -7.85
N ALA A 316 -0.14 0.07 -6.59
CA ALA A 316 0.00 -1.32 -6.15
C ALA A 316 -1.12 -2.25 -6.66
N GLN A 317 -2.17 -1.71 -7.28
CA GLN A 317 -3.25 -2.48 -7.90
C GLN A 317 -3.10 -2.63 -9.43
N ILE A 318 -2.01 -2.14 -10.01
CA ILE A 318 -1.70 -2.39 -11.42
C ILE A 318 -1.52 -3.90 -11.59
N PRO A 319 -2.26 -4.54 -12.53
CA PRO A 319 -2.28 -5.99 -12.64
C PRO A 319 -0.89 -6.53 -12.98
N SER A 320 -0.56 -7.74 -12.49
CA SER A 320 0.68 -8.42 -12.84
C SER A 320 0.69 -8.78 -14.33
N VAL A 321 1.86 -8.97 -14.91
CA VAL A 321 2.02 -9.35 -16.35
C VAL A 321 1.29 -10.63 -16.72
N HIS A 322 1.05 -11.53 -15.76
CA HIS A 322 0.33 -12.80 -15.97
C HIS A 322 -1.19 -12.65 -15.86
N ALA A 323 -1.69 -11.51 -15.39
CA ALA A 323 -3.11 -11.24 -15.35
C ALA A 323 -3.60 -10.80 -16.74
N GLU A 324 -4.86 -11.06 -17.04
CA GLU A 324 -5.49 -10.62 -18.28
C GLU A 324 -5.40 -9.10 -18.42
N TYR A 325 -4.87 -8.61 -19.55
CA TYR A 325 -4.48 -7.22 -19.83
C TYR A 325 -3.42 -6.65 -18.86
N GLY A 326 -2.76 -7.48 -18.07
CA GLY A 326 -1.75 -6.99 -17.12
C GLY A 326 -0.47 -6.53 -17.82
N SER A 327 -0.05 -7.27 -18.85
CA SER A 327 1.10 -6.93 -19.68
C SER A 327 0.92 -5.57 -20.36
N GLU A 328 -0.23 -5.36 -20.99
CA GLU A 328 -0.62 -4.11 -21.66
C GLU A 328 -0.71 -2.94 -20.67
N CYS A 329 -1.26 -3.17 -19.48
CA CYS A 329 -1.32 -2.16 -18.43
C CYS A 329 0.08 -1.75 -17.95
N ARG A 330 0.99 -2.69 -17.71
CA ARG A 330 2.36 -2.40 -17.24
C ARG A 330 3.24 -1.78 -18.31
N GLU A 331 3.00 -2.07 -19.58
CA GLU A 331 3.72 -1.50 -20.71
C GLU A 331 3.58 0.02 -20.80
N GLN A 332 2.49 0.59 -20.25
CA GLN A 332 2.23 2.04 -20.27
C GLN A 332 3.08 2.82 -19.25
N TRP A 333 3.74 2.15 -18.31
CA TRP A 333 4.59 2.77 -17.30
C TRP A 333 6.04 2.74 -17.78
N VAL A 334 6.51 3.89 -18.22
CA VAL A 334 7.76 4.09 -18.98
C VAL A 334 8.73 5.01 -18.24
N VAL A 335 9.87 5.30 -18.85
CA VAL A 335 10.92 6.21 -18.35
C VAL A 335 11.14 7.38 -19.30
N ASP A 336 11.88 8.41 -18.86
CA ASP A 336 12.32 9.50 -19.72
C ASP A 336 13.37 9.01 -20.74
N PRO A 337 13.52 9.68 -21.89
CA PRO A 337 14.60 9.39 -22.84
C PRO A 337 15.99 9.47 -22.17
N GLY A 338 16.86 8.49 -22.43
CA GLY A 338 18.18 8.35 -21.81
C GLY A 338 18.19 7.67 -20.44
N TYR A 339 17.02 7.17 -20.00
CA TYR A 339 16.86 6.37 -18.78
C TYR A 339 16.40 4.96 -19.09
N LYS A 340 16.64 4.06 -18.16
CA LYS A 340 16.07 2.70 -18.11
C LYS A 340 15.25 2.54 -16.82
N LEU A 341 14.28 1.66 -16.88
CA LEU A 341 13.59 1.18 -15.69
C LEU A 341 14.37 0.01 -15.11
N VAL A 342 14.64 0.05 -13.80
CA VAL A 342 15.27 -1.05 -13.06
C VAL A 342 14.27 -1.55 -12.04
N GLY A 343 13.77 -2.77 -12.26
CA GLY A 343 12.90 -3.48 -11.33
C GLY A 343 13.73 -4.39 -10.43
N ILE A 344 13.52 -4.31 -9.13
CA ILE A 344 14.25 -5.11 -8.12
C ILE A 344 13.24 -5.77 -7.21
N ASP A 345 13.33 -7.09 -7.04
CA ASP A 345 12.42 -7.90 -6.25
C ASP A 345 13.16 -8.76 -5.21
N ALA A 346 12.56 -8.91 -4.03
CA ALA A 346 13.12 -9.75 -2.99
C ALA A 346 12.68 -11.21 -3.15
N SER A 347 13.63 -12.11 -3.34
CA SER A 347 13.37 -13.53 -3.63
C SER A 347 12.76 -14.26 -2.44
N GLY A 348 11.51 -14.71 -2.59
CA GLY A 348 10.82 -15.59 -1.63
C GLY A 348 10.70 -15.05 -0.22
N LEU A 349 10.47 -13.74 -0.06
CA LEU A 349 10.53 -13.01 1.20
C LEU A 349 9.68 -13.65 2.31
N GLU A 350 8.42 -14.02 2.05
CA GLU A 350 7.55 -14.61 3.07
C GLU A 350 8.07 -15.95 3.61
N LEU A 351 8.63 -16.81 2.74
CA LEU A 351 9.20 -18.10 3.16
C LEU A 351 10.51 -17.92 3.92
N ARG A 352 11.31 -16.91 3.57
CA ARG A 352 12.52 -16.55 4.31
C ARG A 352 12.19 -15.98 5.69
N MET A 353 11.13 -15.20 5.82
CA MET A 353 10.62 -14.75 7.13
C MET A 353 10.10 -15.92 7.97
N LEU A 354 9.40 -16.87 7.35
CA LEU A 354 8.97 -18.08 8.03
C LEU A 354 10.17 -18.87 8.55
N ALA A 355 11.17 -19.12 7.71
CA ALA A 355 12.40 -19.82 8.09
C ALA A 355 13.13 -19.13 9.24
N HIS A 356 13.22 -17.79 9.19
CA HIS A 356 13.79 -17.00 10.28
C HIS A 356 13.12 -17.27 11.64
N TYR A 357 11.77 -17.20 11.69
CA TYR A 357 11.05 -17.39 12.95
C TYR A 357 10.93 -18.86 13.39
N MET A 358 11.04 -19.80 12.47
CA MET A 358 11.05 -21.23 12.80
C MET A 358 12.36 -21.68 13.42
N GLU A 359 13.46 -20.98 13.12
CA GLU A 359 14.81 -21.34 13.61
C GLU A 359 15.18 -22.81 13.28
N ASP A 360 14.78 -23.30 12.10
CA ASP A 360 14.98 -24.65 11.61
C ASP A 360 16.02 -24.63 10.47
N GLU A 361 17.22 -25.17 10.73
CA GLU A 361 18.35 -25.13 9.78
C GLU A 361 18.04 -25.93 8.48
N GLU A 362 17.37 -27.07 8.60
CA GLU A 362 17.02 -27.90 7.45
C GLU A 362 15.98 -27.20 6.57
N TYR A 363 14.95 -26.61 7.18
CA TYR A 363 13.96 -25.81 6.45
C TYR A 363 14.61 -24.59 5.79
N THR A 364 15.48 -23.90 6.51
CA THR A 364 16.23 -22.74 6.01
C THR A 364 17.09 -23.10 4.80
N LYS A 365 17.81 -24.23 4.85
CA LYS A 365 18.60 -24.72 3.72
C LYS A 365 17.75 -24.98 2.48
N GLU A 366 16.58 -25.58 2.64
CA GLU A 366 15.65 -25.81 1.52
C GLU A 366 15.05 -24.51 0.94
N VAL A 367 14.88 -23.49 1.77
CA VAL A 367 14.43 -22.15 1.32
C VAL A 367 15.52 -21.43 0.51
N VAL A 368 16.79 -21.59 0.92
CA VAL A 368 17.92 -20.87 0.33
C VAL A 368 18.46 -21.58 -0.90
N ASP A 369 18.77 -22.87 -0.79
CA ASP A 369 19.54 -23.63 -1.77
C ASP A 369 18.75 -24.77 -2.43
N GLY A 370 17.57 -25.10 -1.89
CA GLY A 370 16.78 -26.27 -2.31
C GLY A 370 15.49 -25.93 -3.05
N ASP A 371 14.56 -26.89 -3.04
CA ASP A 371 13.19 -26.68 -3.53
C ASP A 371 12.17 -26.79 -2.37
N ILE A 372 11.97 -25.69 -1.67
CA ILE A 372 11.04 -25.61 -0.55
C ILE A 372 9.61 -25.99 -0.92
N HIS A 373 9.19 -25.79 -2.18
CA HIS A 373 7.84 -26.16 -2.61
C HIS A 373 7.70 -27.68 -2.74
N THR A 374 8.73 -28.38 -3.18
CA THR A 374 8.75 -29.85 -3.16
C THR A 374 8.82 -30.39 -1.73
N LYS A 375 9.62 -29.78 -0.85
CA LYS A 375 9.62 -30.15 0.58
C LYS A 375 8.23 -29.96 1.22
N ASN A 376 7.57 -28.84 0.98
CA ASN A 376 6.22 -28.58 1.46
C ASN A 376 5.18 -29.51 0.83
N GLN A 377 5.36 -29.93 -0.44
CA GLN A 377 4.51 -30.94 -1.10
C GLN A 377 4.55 -32.25 -0.34
N LEU A 378 5.71 -32.77 -0.05
CA LEU A 378 5.91 -34.01 0.68
C LEU A 378 5.35 -33.91 2.11
N ALA A 379 5.66 -32.82 2.81
CA ALA A 379 5.20 -32.58 4.16
C ALA A 379 3.67 -32.52 4.27
N ALA A 380 2.99 -31.88 3.34
CA ALA A 380 1.53 -31.79 3.29
C ALA A 380 0.89 -33.02 2.65
N GLY A 381 1.65 -33.87 1.93
CA GLY A 381 1.17 -35.03 1.17
C GLY A 381 0.31 -34.64 -0.01
N LEU A 382 0.72 -33.59 -0.72
CA LEU A 382 0.05 -33.11 -1.93
C LEU A 382 0.61 -33.81 -3.18
N ASP A 383 -0.23 -33.91 -4.20
CA ASP A 383 0.08 -34.64 -5.44
C ASP A 383 1.01 -33.85 -6.38
N THR A 384 0.99 -32.51 -6.32
CA THR A 384 1.82 -31.66 -7.20
C THR A 384 2.51 -30.52 -6.46
N ARG A 385 3.70 -30.14 -6.95
CA ARG A 385 4.46 -28.97 -6.50
C ARG A 385 3.67 -27.65 -6.66
N ALA A 386 2.89 -27.53 -7.73
CA ALA A 386 2.06 -26.34 -7.98
C ALA A 386 0.98 -26.17 -6.92
N LYS A 387 0.29 -27.26 -6.53
CA LYS A 387 -0.67 -27.24 -5.42
C LYS A 387 0.03 -26.93 -4.10
N ALA A 388 1.23 -27.43 -3.86
CA ALA A 388 1.99 -27.12 -2.65
C ALA A 388 2.38 -25.63 -2.58
N LYS A 389 2.80 -25.03 -3.69
CA LYS A 389 3.06 -23.59 -3.78
C LYS A 389 1.80 -22.79 -3.42
N THR A 390 0.66 -23.11 -4.01
CA THR A 390 -0.61 -22.41 -3.72
C THR A 390 -1.06 -22.67 -2.28
N PHE A 391 -0.89 -23.90 -1.79
CA PHE A 391 -1.24 -24.27 -0.41
C PHE A 391 -0.44 -23.47 0.62
N ILE A 392 0.90 -23.43 0.51
CA ILE A 392 1.73 -22.79 1.53
C ILE A 392 1.42 -21.30 1.64
N TYR A 393 1.30 -20.58 0.53
CA TYR A 393 0.93 -19.16 0.59
C TYR A 393 -0.48 -18.95 1.14
N ALA A 394 -1.47 -19.75 0.71
CA ALA A 394 -2.82 -19.66 1.27
C ALA A 394 -2.83 -19.93 2.79
N PHE A 395 -2.07 -20.92 3.24
CA PHE A 395 -1.91 -21.24 4.65
C PHE A 395 -1.26 -20.10 5.44
N LEU A 396 -0.16 -19.52 4.94
CA LEU A 396 0.52 -18.40 5.57
C LEU A 396 -0.37 -17.15 5.64
N TYR A 397 -1.22 -16.93 4.63
CA TYR A 397 -2.21 -15.86 4.63
C TYR A 397 -3.47 -16.15 5.46
N GLY A 398 -3.47 -17.22 6.25
CA GLY A 398 -4.55 -17.54 7.18
C GLY A 398 -5.78 -18.18 6.55
N ALA A 399 -5.63 -18.83 5.39
CA ALA A 399 -6.74 -19.57 4.80
C ALA A 399 -7.18 -20.71 5.71
N GLY A 400 -8.47 -20.75 6.06
CA GLY A 400 -9.06 -21.82 6.85
C GLY A 400 -9.19 -23.14 6.06
N PRO A 401 -9.52 -24.26 6.76
CA PRO A 401 -9.62 -25.60 6.15
C PRO A 401 -10.50 -25.68 4.90
N LYS A 402 -11.64 -24.98 4.87
CA LYS A 402 -12.51 -24.92 3.69
C LYS A 402 -11.81 -24.39 2.45
N LYS A 403 -11.04 -23.29 2.59
CA LYS A 403 -10.31 -22.67 1.48
C LYS A 403 -9.17 -23.55 1.03
N ILE A 404 -8.42 -24.13 1.98
CA ILE A 404 -7.35 -25.09 1.70
C ILE A 404 -7.90 -26.31 0.95
N GLY A 405 -9.02 -26.89 1.41
CA GLY A 405 -9.68 -28.00 0.74
C GLY A 405 -10.09 -27.68 -0.70
N SER A 406 -10.60 -26.47 -0.94
CA SER A 406 -10.94 -25.99 -2.31
C SER A 406 -9.71 -25.88 -3.22
N ILE A 407 -8.54 -25.49 -2.67
CA ILE A 407 -7.29 -25.34 -3.42
C ILE A 407 -6.68 -26.71 -3.74
N THR A 408 -6.66 -27.61 -2.76
CA THR A 408 -5.99 -28.91 -2.86
C THR A 408 -6.85 -30.00 -3.48
N GLY A 409 -8.17 -29.80 -3.54
CA GLY A 409 -9.13 -30.80 -4.01
C GLY A 409 -9.39 -31.92 -2.99
N THR A 410 -8.98 -31.75 -1.73
CA THR A 410 -9.08 -32.75 -0.66
C THR A 410 -9.55 -32.14 0.66
N ASN A 411 -9.61 -32.92 1.75
CA ASN A 411 -9.97 -32.38 3.05
C ASN A 411 -8.85 -31.46 3.59
N GLY A 412 -9.13 -30.15 3.66
CA GLY A 412 -8.15 -29.16 4.09
C GLY A 412 -7.69 -29.31 5.55
N THR A 413 -8.53 -29.86 6.45
CA THR A 413 -8.11 -30.15 7.84
C THR A 413 -7.02 -31.23 7.84
N VAL A 414 -7.21 -32.31 7.10
CA VAL A 414 -6.23 -33.40 7.00
C VAL A 414 -4.89 -32.92 6.45
N ILE A 415 -4.93 -32.03 5.43
CA ILE A 415 -3.70 -31.45 4.85
C ILE A 415 -2.97 -30.59 5.89
N ILE A 416 -3.69 -29.71 6.58
CA ILE A 416 -3.10 -28.83 7.61
C ILE A 416 -2.50 -29.67 8.74
N ASP A 417 -3.22 -30.66 9.26
CA ASP A 417 -2.75 -31.51 10.37
C ASP A 417 -1.52 -32.31 9.97
N LYS A 418 -1.51 -32.89 8.75
CA LYS A 418 -0.36 -33.61 8.20
C LYS A 418 0.86 -32.67 8.05
N PHE A 419 0.66 -31.48 7.51
CA PHE A 419 1.71 -30.48 7.35
C PHE A 419 2.28 -30.05 8.71
N MET A 420 1.43 -29.72 9.68
CA MET A 420 1.84 -29.36 11.04
C MET A 420 2.62 -30.46 11.75
N LYS A 421 2.23 -31.73 11.55
CA LYS A 421 2.93 -32.88 12.11
C LYS A 421 4.32 -33.08 11.49
N ASN A 422 4.45 -32.85 10.19
CA ASN A 422 5.69 -33.06 9.44
C ASN A 422 6.62 -31.83 9.45
N VAL A 423 6.15 -30.67 9.96
CA VAL A 423 6.95 -29.46 10.16
C VAL A 423 6.83 -29.00 11.62
N PRO A 424 7.44 -29.72 12.57
CA PRO A 424 7.27 -29.46 14.01
C PRO A 424 7.75 -28.08 14.45
N ALA A 425 8.73 -27.50 13.77
CA ALA A 425 9.19 -26.14 14.03
C ALA A 425 8.09 -25.09 13.80
N LEU A 426 7.21 -25.31 12.80
CA LEU A 426 6.05 -24.45 12.56
C LEU A 426 4.99 -24.58 13.66
N ALA A 427 4.75 -25.81 14.15
CA ALA A 427 3.85 -26.02 15.28
C ALA A 427 4.33 -25.28 16.54
N LYS A 428 5.63 -25.38 16.84
CA LYS A 428 6.29 -24.68 17.95
C LYS A 428 6.21 -23.15 17.79
N LEU A 429 6.40 -22.62 16.56
CA LEU A 429 6.24 -21.19 16.27
C LEU A 429 4.81 -20.72 16.56
N LYS A 430 3.80 -21.46 16.09
CA LYS A 430 2.38 -21.11 16.35
C LYS A 430 2.04 -21.11 17.84
N GLU A 431 2.60 -22.04 18.61
CA GLU A 431 2.44 -22.07 20.07
C GLU A 431 3.10 -20.85 20.73
N LYS A 432 4.34 -20.50 20.36
CA LYS A 432 5.02 -19.29 20.83
C LYS A 432 4.18 -18.03 20.54
N ILE A 433 3.61 -17.93 19.35
CA ILE A 433 2.70 -16.82 18.95
C ILE A 433 1.49 -16.77 19.87
N ALA A 434 0.79 -17.89 20.08
CA ALA A 434 -0.40 -17.96 20.92
C ALA A 434 -0.11 -17.58 22.39
N VAL A 435 1.02 -18.02 22.93
CA VAL A 435 1.47 -17.65 24.29
C VAL A 435 1.73 -16.14 24.40
N ASN A 436 2.46 -15.56 23.42
CA ASN A 436 2.72 -14.11 23.42
C ASN A 436 1.44 -13.29 23.34
N LEU A 437 0.47 -13.71 22.50
CA LEU A 437 -0.79 -13.01 22.37
C LEU A 437 -1.60 -13.05 23.66
N ARG A 438 -1.68 -14.21 24.33
CA ARG A 438 -2.35 -14.33 25.62
C ARG A 438 -1.75 -13.44 26.71
N ASN A 439 -0.40 -13.32 26.72
CA ASN A 439 0.32 -12.59 27.76
C ASN A 439 0.38 -11.07 27.48
N LYS A 440 0.54 -10.64 26.22
CA LYS A 440 0.85 -9.24 25.85
C LYS A 440 -0.18 -8.61 24.91
N GLY A 441 -1.13 -9.39 24.36
CA GLY A 441 -2.11 -8.91 23.37
C GLY A 441 -1.51 -8.46 22.02
N SER A 442 -0.22 -8.69 21.80
CA SER A 442 0.51 -8.23 20.60
C SER A 442 1.78 -9.06 20.39
N LEU A 443 2.39 -8.94 19.21
CA LEU A 443 3.67 -9.58 18.88
C LEU A 443 4.77 -8.53 18.70
N PRO A 444 6.04 -8.85 19.01
CA PRO A 444 7.17 -7.98 18.69
C PRO A 444 7.50 -8.08 17.19
N GLY A 445 7.73 -6.94 16.54
CA GLY A 445 8.30 -6.86 15.20
C GLY A 445 9.82 -6.90 15.22
N LEU A 446 10.46 -7.05 14.04
CA LEU A 446 11.93 -7.17 13.90
C LEU A 446 12.71 -5.95 14.39
N ASP A 447 12.13 -4.78 14.37
CA ASP A 447 12.73 -3.49 14.75
C ASP A 447 12.18 -2.96 16.09
N GLY A 448 11.69 -3.83 16.95
CA GLY A 448 11.12 -3.46 18.24
C GLY A 448 9.72 -2.85 18.19
N ARG A 449 9.12 -2.72 17.01
CA ARG A 449 7.71 -2.25 16.90
C ARG A 449 6.74 -3.25 17.49
N ARG A 450 5.60 -2.77 17.93
CA ARG A 450 4.49 -3.60 18.37
C ARG A 450 3.57 -3.95 17.20
N LEU A 451 3.35 -5.24 16.95
CA LEU A 451 2.40 -5.72 15.95
C LEU A 451 1.03 -5.98 16.61
N PHE A 452 0.03 -5.24 16.17
CA PHE A 452 -1.35 -5.38 16.64
C PHE A 452 -2.04 -6.49 15.86
N ILE A 453 -2.65 -7.44 16.57
CA ILE A 453 -3.26 -8.63 15.99
C ILE A 453 -4.78 -8.51 16.02
N ARG A 454 -5.42 -8.56 14.85
CA ARG A 454 -6.88 -8.45 14.72
C ARG A 454 -7.62 -9.72 15.15
N SER A 455 -7.01 -10.88 14.94
CA SER A 455 -7.54 -12.17 15.35
C SER A 455 -6.41 -13.19 15.46
N GLU A 456 -6.58 -14.23 16.29
CA GLU A 456 -5.59 -15.28 16.47
C GLU A 456 -5.23 -15.98 15.15
N HIS A 457 -6.20 -16.19 14.26
CA HIS A 457 -5.97 -16.77 12.93
C HIS A 457 -5.08 -15.91 12.02
N ALA A 458 -5.09 -14.58 12.20
CA ALA A 458 -4.27 -13.66 11.44
C ALA A 458 -2.85 -13.47 12.01
N ALA A 459 -2.56 -14.04 13.17
CA ALA A 459 -1.33 -13.73 13.92
C ALA A 459 -0.06 -14.11 13.17
N LEU A 460 0.02 -15.34 12.64
CA LEU A 460 1.17 -15.80 11.84
C LEU A 460 1.34 -14.92 10.61
N ASN A 461 0.26 -14.68 9.87
CA ASN A 461 0.30 -13.81 8.70
C ASN A 461 0.78 -12.39 9.05
N THR A 462 0.25 -11.79 10.13
CA THR A 462 0.65 -10.45 10.57
C THR A 462 2.13 -10.42 10.96
N LEU A 463 2.64 -11.45 11.62
CA LEU A 463 4.05 -11.57 11.98
C LEU A 463 4.94 -11.60 10.73
N LEU A 464 4.65 -12.49 9.77
CA LEU A 464 5.45 -12.67 8.57
C LEU A 464 5.40 -11.44 7.64
N GLN A 465 4.21 -10.90 7.40
CA GLN A 465 4.04 -9.69 6.60
C GLN A 465 4.70 -8.46 7.28
N GLY A 466 4.59 -8.37 8.60
CA GLY A 466 5.23 -7.31 9.37
C GLY A 466 6.75 -7.38 9.27
N ALA A 467 7.30 -8.58 9.39
CA ALA A 467 8.74 -8.82 9.21
C ALA A 467 9.21 -8.45 7.80
N GLY A 468 8.51 -8.94 6.76
CA GLY A 468 8.80 -8.58 5.37
C GLY A 468 8.74 -7.07 5.12
N ALA A 469 7.75 -6.38 5.71
CA ALA A 469 7.64 -4.92 5.59
C ALA A 469 8.83 -4.19 6.24
N VAL A 470 9.27 -4.61 7.42
CA VAL A 470 10.46 -4.04 8.10
C VAL A 470 11.73 -4.28 7.29
N VAL A 471 11.90 -5.51 6.77
CA VAL A 471 13.04 -5.87 5.91
C VAL A 471 13.11 -4.97 4.69
N MET A 472 12.03 -4.86 3.93
CA MET A 472 12.01 -4.04 2.71
C MET A 472 12.19 -2.55 3.00
N LYS A 473 11.68 -2.05 4.09
CA LYS A 473 11.91 -0.67 4.55
C LYS A 473 13.36 -0.43 4.92
N LYS A 474 13.99 -1.36 5.65
CA LYS A 474 15.41 -1.28 5.99
C LYS A 474 16.28 -1.32 4.74
N ALA A 475 15.98 -2.25 3.82
CA ALA A 475 16.67 -2.36 2.54
C ALA A 475 16.49 -1.10 1.67
N LEU A 476 15.27 -0.51 1.63
CA LEU A 476 15.00 0.75 0.92
C LEU A 476 15.90 1.89 1.42
N VAL A 477 16.04 2.02 2.73
CA VAL A 477 16.89 3.06 3.34
C VAL A 477 18.37 2.82 3.06
N ILE A 478 18.84 1.57 3.12
CA ILE A 478 20.21 1.19 2.76
C ILE A 478 20.45 1.50 1.27
N PHE A 479 19.51 1.19 0.41
CA PHE A 479 19.61 1.43 -1.03
C PHE A 479 19.64 2.94 -1.38
N ASP A 480 18.79 3.77 -0.77
CA ASP A 480 18.86 5.25 -0.93
C ASP A 480 20.23 5.81 -0.46
N LYS A 481 20.84 5.20 0.56
CA LYS A 481 22.20 5.55 0.99
C LYS A 481 23.27 5.14 -0.03
N TYR A 482 23.15 3.96 -0.67
CA TYR A 482 24.06 3.55 -1.74
C TYR A 482 23.94 4.43 -2.98
N ILE A 483 22.73 4.76 -3.42
CA ILE A 483 22.49 5.68 -4.54
C ILE A 483 23.21 7.03 -4.28
N LYS A 484 23.06 7.59 -3.08
CA LYS A 484 23.72 8.84 -2.70
C LYS A 484 25.24 8.73 -2.57
N LEU A 485 25.74 7.64 -2.01
CA LEU A 485 27.18 7.41 -1.81
C LEU A 485 27.93 7.30 -3.14
N HIS A 486 27.28 6.69 -4.14
CA HIS A 486 27.83 6.51 -5.48
C HIS A 486 27.42 7.64 -6.44
N GLU A 487 26.72 8.67 -5.94
CA GLU A 487 26.27 9.84 -6.72
C GLU A 487 25.46 9.47 -7.99
N LEU A 488 24.65 8.37 -7.92
CA LEU A 488 23.93 7.83 -9.06
C LEU A 488 22.65 8.63 -9.37
N ASP A 489 22.38 8.83 -10.67
CA ASP A 489 21.14 9.43 -11.17
C ASP A 489 20.02 8.36 -11.25
N ALA A 490 19.55 7.95 -10.09
CA ALA A 490 18.56 6.91 -9.90
C ALA A 490 17.43 7.37 -8.97
N HIS A 491 16.19 7.22 -9.43
CA HIS A 491 15.00 7.72 -8.75
C HIS A 491 13.95 6.63 -8.56
N PHE A 492 13.53 6.39 -7.33
CA PHE A 492 12.38 5.53 -7.07
C PHE A 492 11.13 6.12 -7.73
N VAL A 493 10.38 5.28 -8.45
CA VAL A 493 9.11 5.64 -9.10
C VAL A 493 7.95 4.76 -8.63
N ALA A 494 8.21 3.54 -8.17
CA ALA A 494 7.23 2.70 -7.48
C ALA A 494 7.88 1.86 -6.38
N ASN A 495 7.09 1.54 -5.36
CA ASN A 495 7.45 0.65 -4.25
C ASN A 495 6.22 -0.19 -3.93
N VAL A 496 6.17 -1.44 -4.38
CA VAL A 496 4.99 -2.29 -4.35
C VAL A 496 5.34 -3.63 -3.70
N HIS A 497 4.86 -3.85 -2.48
CA HIS A 497 5.13 -5.03 -1.67
C HIS A 497 6.62 -5.25 -1.41
N ASP A 498 7.24 -6.19 -2.10
CA ASP A 498 8.64 -6.60 -2.08
C ASP A 498 9.44 -6.20 -3.33
N GLU A 499 8.81 -5.38 -4.20
CA GLU A 499 9.34 -4.89 -5.47
C GLU A 499 9.59 -3.38 -5.44
N TRP A 500 10.71 -2.93 -6.00
CA TRP A 500 10.99 -1.53 -6.31
C TRP A 500 11.14 -1.33 -7.81
N GLN A 501 10.63 -0.20 -8.31
CA GLN A 501 10.90 0.28 -9.66
C GLN A 501 11.63 1.62 -9.58
N LEU A 502 12.76 1.72 -10.26
CA LEU A 502 13.58 2.93 -10.34
C LEU A 502 13.75 3.36 -11.79
N GLU A 503 13.63 4.66 -12.03
CA GLU A 503 14.08 5.31 -13.25
C GLU A 503 15.54 5.68 -13.08
N VAL A 504 16.43 5.14 -13.91
CA VAL A 504 17.88 5.18 -13.74
C VAL A 504 18.54 5.56 -15.07
N LYS A 505 19.57 6.39 -15.01
CA LYS A 505 20.39 6.71 -16.19
C LYS A 505 20.90 5.43 -16.83
N GLU A 506 20.82 5.33 -18.18
CA GLU A 506 21.02 4.06 -18.90
C GLU A 506 22.37 3.42 -18.57
N GLU A 507 23.45 4.19 -18.50
CA GLU A 507 24.80 3.71 -18.19
C GLU A 507 24.97 3.23 -16.74
N GLU A 508 24.06 3.57 -15.82
CA GLU A 508 24.12 3.23 -14.40
C GLU A 508 23.17 2.07 -14.02
N ALA A 509 22.32 1.64 -14.96
CA ALA A 509 21.22 0.73 -14.68
C ALA A 509 21.66 -0.62 -14.07
N GLU A 510 22.72 -1.24 -14.61
CA GLU A 510 23.27 -2.49 -14.10
C GLU A 510 23.84 -2.35 -12.69
N LEU A 511 24.59 -1.27 -12.42
CA LEU A 511 25.15 -0.98 -11.10
C LEU A 511 24.03 -0.77 -10.07
N VAL A 512 22.99 -0.02 -10.44
CA VAL A 512 21.83 0.23 -9.56
C VAL A 512 21.10 -1.07 -9.25
N GLY A 513 20.91 -1.96 -10.21
CA GLY A 513 20.33 -3.28 -10.01
C GLY A 513 21.11 -4.11 -8.99
N GLN A 514 22.44 -4.19 -9.16
CA GLN A 514 23.33 -4.90 -8.24
C GLN A 514 23.32 -4.31 -6.82
N LEU A 515 23.32 -2.99 -6.70
CA LEU A 515 23.26 -2.30 -5.41
C LEU A 515 21.93 -2.51 -4.71
N GLY A 516 20.83 -2.60 -5.46
CA GLY A 516 19.51 -2.89 -4.89
C GLY A 516 19.43 -4.29 -4.30
N VAL A 517 19.92 -5.31 -5.00
CA VAL A 517 20.03 -6.69 -4.46
C VAL A 517 20.95 -6.71 -3.24
N LYS A 518 22.12 -6.04 -3.31
CA LYS A 518 23.02 -5.92 -2.18
C LYS A 518 22.35 -5.29 -0.95
N ALA A 519 21.50 -4.27 -1.15
CA ALA A 519 20.78 -3.61 -0.05
C ALA A 519 19.78 -4.56 0.64
N ILE A 520 19.10 -5.44 -0.14
CA ILE A 520 18.22 -6.48 0.41
C ILE A 520 19.03 -7.45 1.28
N VAL A 521 20.15 -7.96 0.75
CA VAL A 521 21.05 -8.87 1.49
C VAL A 521 21.58 -8.21 2.77
N GLU A 522 22.01 -6.96 2.69
CA GLU A 522 22.55 -6.21 3.83
C GLU A 522 21.49 -5.96 4.90
N ALA A 523 20.25 -5.67 4.51
CA ALA A 523 19.13 -5.51 5.45
C ALA A 523 18.93 -6.76 6.31
N GLY A 524 19.03 -7.95 5.71
CA GLY A 524 18.96 -9.21 6.45
C GLY A 524 20.07 -9.35 7.51
N LYS A 525 21.28 -8.94 7.18
CA LYS A 525 22.42 -8.96 8.11
C LYS A 525 22.23 -7.96 9.26
N VAL A 526 21.84 -6.72 8.94
CA VAL A 526 21.60 -5.67 9.93
C VAL A 526 20.48 -6.06 10.90
N LEU A 527 19.42 -6.69 10.39
CA LEU A 527 18.31 -7.20 11.20
C LEU A 527 18.59 -8.56 11.85
N ARG A 528 19.80 -9.11 11.65
CA ARG A 528 20.26 -10.41 12.23
C ARG A 528 19.29 -11.55 11.92
N LEU A 529 18.86 -11.66 10.67
CA LEU A 529 17.97 -12.75 10.27
C LEU A 529 18.72 -14.09 10.25
N ASN A 530 18.06 -15.15 10.73
CA ASN A 530 18.59 -16.52 10.70
C ASN A 530 18.54 -17.12 9.27
N CYS A 531 17.73 -16.55 8.38
CA CYS A 531 17.67 -16.95 6.99
C CYS A 531 18.27 -15.83 6.11
N PRO A 532 19.28 -16.12 5.28
CA PRO A 532 19.85 -15.16 4.35
C PRO A 532 18.78 -14.63 3.37
N LEU A 533 18.87 -13.34 3.07
CA LEU A 533 18.03 -12.73 2.04
C LEU A 533 18.75 -12.74 0.69
N ASP A 534 17.95 -12.66 -0.36
CA ASP A 534 18.39 -12.54 -1.73
C ASP A 534 17.38 -11.73 -2.54
N GLY A 535 17.77 -11.32 -3.74
CA GLY A 535 16.91 -10.59 -4.67
C GLY A 535 17.36 -10.77 -6.11
N GLU A 536 16.52 -10.33 -7.01
CA GLU A 536 16.80 -10.29 -8.43
C GLU A 536 16.47 -8.91 -9.00
N TYR A 537 17.08 -8.55 -10.12
CA TYR A 537 16.74 -7.33 -10.83
C TYR A 537 16.64 -7.57 -12.33
N LYS A 538 15.87 -6.71 -12.98
CA LYS A 538 15.72 -6.65 -14.44
C LYS A 538 15.82 -5.21 -14.90
N VAL A 539 16.40 -5.01 -16.07
CA VAL A 539 16.52 -3.71 -16.74
C VAL A 539 15.64 -3.70 -17.98
N GLY A 540 14.89 -2.63 -18.18
CA GLY A 540 13.99 -2.51 -19.35
C GLY A 540 13.56 -1.07 -19.60
N ASP A 541 12.67 -0.89 -20.57
CA ASP A 541 12.14 0.43 -20.94
C ASP A 541 10.80 0.74 -20.29
N ASN A 542 10.15 -0.28 -19.72
CA ASN A 542 8.84 -0.18 -19.08
C ASN A 542 8.63 -1.26 -18.02
N TRP A 543 7.58 -1.12 -17.23
CA TRP A 543 7.30 -2.03 -16.10
C TRP A 543 6.94 -3.47 -16.52
N LYS A 544 6.50 -3.69 -17.78
CA LYS A 544 6.29 -5.05 -18.32
C LYS A 544 7.61 -5.81 -18.43
N GLN A 545 8.70 -5.14 -18.81
CA GLN A 545 10.01 -5.75 -19.01
C GLN A 545 10.77 -6.02 -17.71
N THR A 546 10.42 -5.30 -16.65
CA THR A 546 11.14 -5.33 -15.36
C THR A 546 10.43 -6.15 -14.28
N HIS A 547 9.38 -6.91 -14.64
CA HIS A 547 8.63 -7.73 -13.67
C HIS A 547 8.59 -9.20 -14.03
#